data_0853535e48e28b0f009aabc2155d4879
#
_entry.id   0853535e48e28b0f009aabc2155d4879
#
_cell.length_a   1.000
_cell.length_b   1.000
_cell.length_c   1.000
_cell.angle_alpha   90.00
_cell.angle_beta   90.00
_cell.angle_gamma   90.00
#
_symmetry.space_group_name_H-M   'P 1'
#
loop_
_entity.id
_entity.type
_entity.pdbx_description
1 polymer ?
#
loop_
_entity_poly.entity_id
_entity_poly.type
_entity_poly.pdbx_seq_one_letter_code
_entity_poly.pdbx_strand_id
1 'polypeptide(L)'
;MRPFQTHRARLLAGAAVAVLALGGAVFLLTRDGSEPAVAEAAEAAGAPEVPEGVVRLTAQQIEASGISIVAVGRGGGGEVRLSGRVEPMIDARAAVAAPVGGRVERVLVAPGQAVRAGQVLAVVVSGDAAVIRADADAASASADAARSAYQRDRRLAEQGVVARQDVETAHARYVGAEAAERAARARAAASGAPNASGRLSVTTPISGVVTSVLVGPGGFAAQGGVVAEVADPARVELVFHAPPLAAAQVRVGQSLRAQGPRGEFGAVVIGVAAGAGGESGATVIRARPVEGQAPPAGASVAGVLTTTGASDGLTVPTEAVQTMEGTAVVFVQVEGGFRAAPVLTGRQAGGRTEILRGLDGDERIAAAGAFLLKAQLGLGDADHGH
;
A
#
# COMPACT_ATOMS: atom_id res chain seq x y z
N MET A 1 -48.81 6.63 25.68
CA MET A 1 -49.87 6.37 24.68
C MET A 1 -49.42 5.27 23.78
N ARG A 2 -49.94 4.18 23.99
CA ARG A 2 -50.55 3.01 23.34
C ARG A 2 -49.97 2.57 21.98
N PRO A 3 -49.89 1.27 21.80
CA PRO A 3 -49.20 0.55 20.73
C PRO A 3 -50.12 0.21 19.58
N PHE A 4 -49.58 -0.16 18.45
CA PHE A 4 -50.32 -0.93 17.43
C PHE A 4 -49.60 -2.25 17.14
N GLN A 5 -50.25 -3.33 17.60
CA GLN A 5 -50.13 -4.70 17.11
C GLN A 5 -50.89 -4.85 15.79
N THR A 6 -50.39 -5.67 14.89
CA THR A 6 -51.21 -6.60 14.07
C THR A 6 -50.25 -7.60 13.45
N HIS A 7 -50.31 -8.85 13.89
CA HIS A 7 -51.00 -9.99 13.23
C HIS A 7 -50.64 -10.23 11.76
N ARG A 8 -49.75 -11.22 11.54
CA ARG A 8 -49.83 -12.19 10.43
C ARG A 8 -48.82 -13.33 10.67
N ALA A 9 -49.24 -14.24 11.55
CA ALA A 9 -48.67 -15.57 11.66
C ALA A 9 -49.83 -16.51 11.86
N ARG A 10 -50.13 -17.32 10.85
CA ARG A 10 -50.89 -18.57 10.87
C ARG A 10 -51.48 -18.78 9.47
N LEU A 11 -50.80 -19.65 8.74
CA LEU A 11 -51.41 -20.56 7.71
C LEU A 11 -50.26 -21.08 6.87
N LEU A 12 -49.75 -22.25 7.18
CA LEU A 12 -49.14 -23.26 6.29
C LEU A 12 -48.64 -24.42 7.17
N ALA A 13 -49.58 -25.12 7.77
CA ALA A 13 -49.35 -26.45 8.33
C ALA A 13 -50.47 -27.33 7.76
N GLY A 14 -50.21 -28.13 6.73
CA GLY A 14 -51.19 -29.04 6.17
C GLY A 14 -50.95 -29.40 4.73
N ALA A 15 -49.85 -30.08 4.39
CA ALA A 15 -49.75 -30.84 3.09
C ALA A 15 -48.43 -31.66 3.09
N ALA A 16 -48.30 -32.65 3.97
CA ALA A 16 -47.18 -33.60 3.94
C ALA A 16 -47.53 -34.95 4.57
N VAL A 17 -48.70 -35.51 4.32
CA VAL A 17 -49.11 -36.88 4.81
C VAL A 17 -49.74 -37.75 3.74
N ALA A 18 -49.75 -37.42 2.44
CA ALA A 18 -50.50 -38.17 1.44
C ALA A 18 -49.69 -38.84 0.31
N VAL A 19 -48.38 -39.08 0.48
CA VAL A 19 -47.55 -39.70 -0.59
C VAL A 19 -46.88 -41.01 -0.19
N LEU A 20 -47.07 -41.54 1.03
CA LEU A 20 -46.43 -42.78 1.48
C LEU A 20 -47.30 -44.04 1.46
N ALA A 21 -48.45 -44.06 0.79
CA ALA A 21 -49.36 -45.21 0.78
C ALA A 21 -49.52 -45.91 -0.58
N LEU A 22 -48.76 -45.57 -1.62
CA LEU A 22 -48.99 -46.18 -2.98
C LEU A 22 -47.73 -46.88 -3.58
N GLY A 23 -46.62 -47.01 -2.84
CA GLY A 23 -45.41 -47.68 -3.30
C GLY A 23 -45.24 -49.15 -2.85
N GLY A 24 -46.11 -49.66 -1.98
CA GLY A 24 -45.95 -50.99 -1.34
C GLY A 24 -46.62 -52.19 -1.98
N ALA A 25 -47.36 -52.01 -3.08
CA ALA A 25 -48.26 -53.12 -3.59
C ALA A 25 -47.82 -53.75 -4.93
N VAL A 26 -46.66 -53.38 -5.50
CA VAL A 26 -46.20 -53.95 -6.79
C VAL A 26 -45.01 -54.91 -6.63
N PHE A 27 -44.46 -55.07 -5.43
CA PHE A 27 -43.25 -55.93 -5.23
C PHE A 27 -43.55 -57.41 -4.80
N LEU A 28 -44.82 -57.84 -4.78
CA LEU A 28 -45.18 -59.16 -4.25
C LEU A 28 -45.78 -60.13 -5.30
N LEU A 29 -45.73 -59.83 -6.59
CA LEU A 29 -46.39 -60.69 -7.60
C LEU A 29 -45.51 -61.18 -8.78
N THR A 30 -44.18 -61.28 -8.63
CA THR A 30 -43.39 -62.03 -9.62
C THR A 30 -42.30 -62.85 -8.90
N ARG A 31 -42.74 -63.98 -8.35
CA ARG A 31 -41.83 -65.02 -7.93
C ARG A 31 -42.31 -66.30 -8.62
N ASP A 32 -41.66 -66.65 -9.71
CA ASP A 32 -41.70 -68.00 -10.20
C ASP A 32 -40.33 -68.49 -10.62
N GLY A 33 -40.04 -69.68 -10.20
CA GLY A 33 -38.70 -70.27 -10.10
C GLY A 33 -38.16 -70.85 -11.39
N SER A 34 -36.89 -71.06 -11.37
CA SER A 34 -36.18 -72.21 -11.99
C SER A 34 -34.69 -72.14 -11.58
N GLU A 35 -34.27 -73.04 -10.73
CA GLU A 35 -32.87 -73.51 -10.76
C GLU A 35 -32.65 -74.34 -12.05
N PRO A 36 -31.44 -74.38 -12.62
CA PRO A 36 -30.55 -75.46 -12.27
C PRO A 36 -28.99 -75.18 -12.26
N ALA A 37 -28.33 -75.95 -11.43
CA ALA A 37 -27.06 -76.66 -11.64
C ALA A 37 -25.73 -75.90 -11.83
N VAL A 38 -24.93 -75.96 -10.77
CA VAL A 38 -23.50 -76.33 -10.68
C VAL A 38 -22.63 -76.24 -11.94
N ALA A 39 -21.67 -75.32 -11.95
CA ALA A 39 -20.37 -75.49 -12.55
C ALA A 39 -19.29 -74.85 -11.67
N GLU A 40 -18.41 -75.68 -11.24
CA GLU A 40 -17.26 -75.56 -10.36
C GLU A 40 -16.11 -74.79 -11.04
N ALA A 41 -15.39 -73.99 -10.21
CA ALA A 41 -13.98 -73.62 -10.34
C ALA A 41 -13.57 -72.71 -11.50
N ALA A 42 -13.30 -71.45 -11.14
CA ALA A 42 -12.14 -70.72 -11.63
C ALA A 42 -11.52 -69.92 -10.46
N GLU A 43 -10.29 -70.29 -10.13
CA GLU A 43 -9.41 -69.75 -9.11
C GLU A 43 -9.46 -68.21 -8.98
N ALA A 44 -9.71 -67.75 -7.80
CA ALA A 44 -9.53 -66.36 -7.40
C ALA A 44 -8.02 -66.01 -7.50
N ALA A 45 -7.66 -65.30 -8.54
CA ALA A 45 -6.46 -64.48 -8.52
C ALA A 45 -6.63 -63.46 -7.40
N GLY A 46 -5.76 -63.53 -6.37
CA GLY A 46 -5.83 -62.69 -5.20
C GLY A 46 -5.88 -61.23 -5.56
N ALA A 47 -6.93 -60.56 -5.12
CA ALA A 47 -6.95 -59.11 -5.09
C ALA A 47 -5.80 -58.65 -4.17
N PRO A 48 -4.97 -57.70 -4.56
CA PRO A 48 -3.90 -57.23 -3.70
C PRO A 48 -4.50 -56.68 -2.41
N GLU A 49 -4.01 -57.14 -1.26
CA GLU A 49 -4.36 -56.60 0.06
C GLU A 49 -4.10 -55.12 0.06
N VAL A 50 -5.15 -54.34 0.27
CA VAL A 50 -5.10 -52.88 0.28
C VAL A 50 -4.64 -52.44 1.66
N PRO A 51 -3.60 -51.62 1.77
CA PRO A 51 -3.25 -50.99 3.04
C PRO A 51 -4.47 -50.24 3.60
N GLU A 52 -4.75 -50.43 4.90
CA GLU A 52 -5.79 -49.68 5.60
C GLU A 52 -5.58 -48.16 5.37
N GLY A 53 -6.64 -47.41 5.09
CA GLY A 53 -6.59 -45.94 4.92
C GLY A 53 -6.49 -45.40 3.47
N VAL A 54 -6.74 -46.25 2.43
CA VAL A 54 -6.77 -45.80 1.03
C VAL A 54 -8.20 -45.69 0.52
N VAL A 55 -8.57 -44.50 0.07
CA VAL A 55 -9.82 -44.24 -0.64
C VAL A 55 -9.62 -44.55 -2.13
N ARG A 56 -10.27 -45.58 -2.66
CA ARG A 56 -10.21 -45.92 -4.08
C ARG A 56 -11.12 -45.04 -4.90
N LEU A 57 -10.57 -44.34 -5.89
CA LEU A 57 -11.29 -43.55 -6.86
C LEU A 57 -10.68 -43.75 -8.25
N THR A 58 -11.52 -43.99 -9.22
CA THR A 58 -11.10 -43.99 -10.63
C THR A 58 -10.87 -42.53 -11.11
N ALA A 59 -10.10 -42.37 -12.17
CA ALA A 59 -9.85 -41.04 -12.76
C ALA A 59 -11.14 -40.28 -13.11
N GLN A 60 -12.15 -40.98 -13.60
CA GLN A 60 -13.49 -40.42 -13.91
C GLN A 60 -14.24 -39.96 -12.65
N GLN A 61 -14.11 -40.71 -11.55
CA GLN A 61 -14.70 -40.33 -10.26
C GLN A 61 -14.01 -39.14 -9.63
N ILE A 62 -12.69 -39.02 -9.76
CA ILE A 62 -11.91 -37.86 -9.29
C ILE A 62 -12.38 -36.59 -10.03
N GLU A 63 -12.51 -36.67 -11.36
CA GLU A 63 -12.98 -35.54 -12.18
C GLU A 63 -14.42 -35.16 -11.86
N ALA A 64 -15.30 -36.14 -11.71
CA ALA A 64 -16.72 -35.91 -11.35
C ALA A 64 -16.91 -35.36 -9.94
N SER A 65 -16.01 -35.66 -9.01
CA SER A 65 -16.07 -35.19 -7.62
C SER A 65 -15.53 -33.78 -7.43
N GLY A 66 -14.94 -33.17 -8.46
CA GLY A 66 -14.35 -31.83 -8.36
C GLY A 66 -13.09 -31.78 -7.45
N ILE A 67 -12.43 -32.92 -7.24
CA ILE A 67 -11.19 -33.00 -6.47
C ILE A 67 -10.05 -32.44 -7.31
N SER A 68 -9.44 -31.33 -6.86
CA SER A 68 -8.24 -30.80 -7.50
C SER A 68 -6.99 -31.44 -6.94
N ILE A 69 -6.08 -31.86 -7.81
CA ILE A 69 -4.80 -32.46 -7.43
C ILE A 69 -3.69 -31.43 -7.66
N VAL A 70 -2.92 -31.13 -6.63
CA VAL A 70 -1.80 -30.17 -6.67
C VAL A 70 -0.52 -30.81 -6.16
N ALA A 71 0.62 -30.30 -6.63
CA ALA A 71 1.91 -30.68 -6.05
C ALA A 71 2.13 -29.98 -4.72
N VAL A 72 2.85 -30.62 -3.81
CA VAL A 72 3.34 -29.99 -2.58
C VAL A 72 4.28 -28.85 -2.96
N GLY A 73 4.05 -27.66 -2.43
CA GLY A 73 4.89 -26.51 -2.66
C GLY A 73 6.06 -26.46 -1.67
N ARG A 74 7.17 -25.87 -2.09
CA ARG A 74 8.29 -25.55 -1.20
C ARG A 74 8.26 -24.07 -0.85
N GLY A 75 8.62 -23.74 0.40
CA GLY A 75 8.66 -22.38 0.91
C GLY A 75 7.39 -22.00 1.70
N GLY A 76 7.54 -21.70 2.98
CA GLY A 76 6.51 -21.18 3.87
C GLY A 76 6.55 -19.67 3.89
N GLY A 77 5.57 -18.98 3.31
CA GLY A 77 5.39 -17.54 3.50
C GLY A 77 4.76 -17.26 4.85
N GLY A 78 5.31 -16.27 5.60
CA GLY A 78 4.64 -15.70 6.76
C GLY A 78 3.81 -14.49 6.30
N GLU A 79 2.74 -14.17 7.01
CA GLU A 79 2.09 -12.86 6.89
C GLU A 79 2.64 -11.94 7.97
N VAL A 80 3.16 -10.80 7.54
CA VAL A 80 3.53 -9.70 8.44
C VAL A 80 2.45 -8.65 8.36
N ARG A 81 1.79 -8.40 9.49
CA ARG A 81 0.83 -7.30 9.61
C ARG A 81 1.53 -6.04 10.05
N LEU A 82 1.31 -4.97 9.33
CA LEU A 82 1.92 -3.67 9.52
C LEU A 82 0.80 -2.66 9.81
N SER A 83 1.00 -1.83 10.83
CA SER A 83 0.17 -0.66 11.06
C SER A 83 0.88 0.58 10.51
N GLY A 84 0.12 1.47 9.88
CA GLY A 84 0.72 2.64 9.24
C GLY A 84 -0.29 3.75 9.02
N ARG A 85 0.20 4.78 8.33
CA ARG A 85 -0.54 5.99 7.99
C ARG A 85 -0.25 6.39 6.56
N VAL A 86 -1.22 7.06 5.95
CA VAL A 86 -1.05 7.72 4.65
C VAL A 86 -0.41 9.08 4.88
N GLU A 87 0.73 9.34 4.26
CA GLU A 87 1.43 10.63 4.33
C GLU A 87 1.63 11.21 2.93
N PRO A 88 1.66 12.55 2.77
CA PRO A 88 2.11 13.14 1.52
C PRO A 88 3.56 12.74 1.25
N MET A 89 3.91 12.48 -0.01
CA MET A 89 5.30 12.27 -0.40
C MET A 89 6.14 13.51 -0.03
N ILE A 90 7.43 13.33 0.22
CA ILE A 90 8.33 14.45 0.63
C ILE A 90 8.28 15.61 -0.34
N ASP A 91 8.27 15.34 -1.64
CA ASP A 91 8.20 16.34 -2.71
C ASP A 91 6.78 16.81 -3.05
N ALA A 92 5.78 16.25 -2.39
CA ALA A 92 4.37 16.62 -2.48
C ALA A 92 3.90 17.51 -1.34
N ARG A 93 4.82 17.95 -0.47
CA ARG A 93 4.54 18.83 0.67
C ARG A 93 5.50 20.01 0.66
N ALA A 94 4.98 21.21 0.87
CA ALA A 94 5.76 22.43 1.00
C ALA A 94 5.37 23.19 2.27
N ALA A 95 6.35 23.43 3.14
CA ALA A 95 6.24 24.42 4.20
C ALA A 95 6.65 25.77 3.61
N VAL A 96 5.68 26.66 3.41
CA VAL A 96 5.89 27.95 2.77
C VAL A 96 6.29 28.95 3.85
N ALA A 97 7.56 29.34 3.84
CA ALA A 97 8.16 30.19 4.84
C ALA A 97 8.26 31.66 4.36
N ALA A 98 8.29 32.60 5.29
CA ALA A 98 8.56 34.02 5.00
C ALA A 98 10.06 34.19 4.69
N PRO A 99 10.45 34.75 3.53
CA PRO A 99 11.87 34.94 3.18
C PRO A 99 12.53 36.04 4.01
N VAL A 100 11.74 36.98 4.53
CA VAL A 100 12.17 38.06 5.42
C VAL A 100 11.16 38.19 6.56
N GLY A 101 11.64 38.50 7.77
CA GLY A 101 10.77 38.72 8.92
C GLY A 101 9.89 39.96 8.75
N GLY A 102 8.60 39.81 9.12
CA GLY A 102 7.67 40.94 8.99
C GLY A 102 6.27 40.62 9.50
N ARG A 103 5.41 41.62 9.47
CA ARG A 103 4.01 41.48 9.86
C ARG A 103 3.19 41.01 8.66
N VAL A 104 2.35 40.00 8.85
CA VAL A 104 1.40 39.53 7.86
C VAL A 104 0.31 40.59 7.71
N GLU A 105 0.24 41.23 6.55
CA GLU A 105 -0.79 42.22 6.24
C GLU A 105 -2.11 41.55 5.86
N ARG A 106 -2.05 40.55 5.02
CA ARG A 106 -3.20 39.78 4.54
C ARG A 106 -2.84 38.33 4.28
N VAL A 107 -3.75 37.43 4.56
CA VAL A 107 -3.76 36.04 4.10
C VAL A 107 -4.81 35.90 3.02
N LEU A 108 -4.45 35.32 1.88
CA LEU A 108 -5.27 35.26 0.67
C LEU A 108 -5.87 33.88 0.44
N VAL A 109 -5.57 32.94 1.32
CA VAL A 109 -6.00 31.53 1.22
C VAL A 109 -6.51 31.03 2.56
N ALA A 110 -7.31 29.97 2.50
CA ALA A 110 -7.83 29.26 3.67
C ALA A 110 -7.44 27.79 3.66
N PRO A 111 -7.35 27.12 4.82
CA PRO A 111 -7.21 25.67 4.88
C PRO A 111 -8.29 24.97 4.07
N GLY A 112 -7.89 23.94 3.28
CA GLY A 112 -8.78 23.22 2.35
C GLY A 112 -8.86 23.86 0.95
N GLN A 113 -8.32 25.05 0.73
CA GLN A 113 -8.34 25.71 -0.58
C GLN A 113 -7.27 25.13 -1.52
N ALA A 114 -7.66 24.86 -2.77
CA ALA A 114 -6.72 24.47 -3.83
C ALA A 114 -5.92 25.69 -4.31
N VAL A 115 -4.61 25.50 -4.51
CA VAL A 115 -3.65 26.51 -4.96
C VAL A 115 -2.75 25.97 -6.06
N ARG A 116 -2.22 26.87 -6.90
CA ARG A 116 -1.26 26.54 -7.96
C ARG A 116 0.14 26.97 -7.56
N ALA A 117 1.15 26.33 -8.10
CA ALA A 117 2.54 26.77 -7.95
C ALA A 117 2.69 28.23 -8.38
N GLY A 118 3.42 29.03 -7.59
CA GLY A 118 3.57 30.49 -7.77
C GLY A 118 2.41 31.34 -7.24
N GLN A 119 1.31 30.74 -6.78
CA GLN A 119 0.18 31.50 -6.22
C GLN A 119 0.55 32.16 -4.89
N VAL A 120 0.14 33.42 -4.71
CA VAL A 120 0.35 34.16 -3.48
C VAL A 120 -0.57 33.65 -2.38
N LEU A 121 0.01 33.26 -1.25
CA LEU A 121 -0.71 32.77 -0.07
C LEU A 121 -0.92 33.91 0.95
N ALA A 122 0.10 34.74 1.13
CA ALA A 122 0.07 35.85 2.07
C ALA A 122 0.88 37.06 1.56
N VAL A 123 0.58 38.22 2.07
CA VAL A 123 1.35 39.45 1.87
C VAL A 123 1.94 39.85 3.23
N VAL A 124 3.26 40.03 3.25
CA VAL A 124 4.02 40.44 4.44
C VAL A 124 4.59 41.81 4.23
N VAL A 125 4.57 42.66 5.26
CA VAL A 125 5.20 43.99 5.29
C VAL A 125 6.41 43.91 6.25
N SER A 126 7.58 44.31 5.77
CA SER A 126 8.82 44.25 6.48
C SER A 126 9.65 45.53 6.28
N GLY A 127 10.17 46.07 7.38
CA GLY A 127 11.12 47.17 7.30
C GLY A 127 12.43 46.75 6.63
N ASP A 128 12.93 45.57 6.95
CA ASP A 128 14.15 45.02 6.35
C ASP A 128 14.01 44.79 4.84
N ALA A 129 12.82 44.34 4.40
CA ALA A 129 12.50 44.22 2.99
C ALA A 129 12.51 45.57 2.26
N ALA A 130 12.04 46.65 2.92
CA ALA A 130 12.09 48.00 2.38
C ALA A 130 13.53 48.49 2.21
N VAL A 131 14.42 48.21 3.20
CA VAL A 131 15.86 48.54 3.13
C VAL A 131 16.53 47.74 1.98
N ILE A 132 16.29 46.43 1.86
CA ILE A 132 16.83 45.63 0.77
C ILE A 132 16.42 46.17 -0.60
N ARG A 133 15.18 46.63 -0.72
CA ARG A 133 14.71 47.25 -1.97
C ARG A 133 15.40 48.60 -2.23
N ALA A 134 15.50 49.46 -1.22
CA ALA A 134 16.17 50.76 -1.34
C ALA A 134 17.64 50.61 -1.72
N ASP A 135 18.34 49.62 -1.15
CA ASP A 135 19.76 49.29 -1.50
C ASP A 135 19.86 48.86 -2.99
N ALA A 136 18.93 48.05 -3.49
CA ALA A 136 18.93 47.64 -4.88
C ALA A 136 18.67 48.84 -5.83
N ASP A 137 17.76 49.73 -5.48
CA ASP A 137 17.47 50.95 -6.25
C ASP A 137 18.66 51.92 -6.24
N ALA A 138 19.34 52.13 -5.08
CA ALA A 138 20.53 52.91 -4.96
C ALA A 138 21.70 52.39 -5.77
N ALA A 139 21.94 51.06 -5.72
CA ALA A 139 22.96 50.40 -6.52
C ALA A 139 22.71 50.54 -8.03
N SER A 140 21.44 50.43 -8.46
CA SER A 140 21.05 50.66 -9.85
C SER A 140 21.33 52.09 -10.30
N ALA A 141 20.92 53.08 -9.50
CA ALA A 141 21.20 54.50 -9.78
C ALA A 141 22.69 54.80 -9.88
N SER A 142 23.50 54.20 -8.98
CA SER A 142 24.96 54.31 -9.00
C SER A 142 25.58 53.72 -10.27
N ALA A 143 25.12 52.55 -10.70
CA ALA A 143 25.57 51.89 -11.94
C ALA A 143 25.25 52.72 -13.19
N ASP A 144 24.02 53.29 -13.24
CA ASP A 144 23.62 54.14 -14.35
C ASP A 144 24.42 55.46 -14.40
N ALA A 145 24.74 56.05 -13.25
CA ALA A 145 25.58 57.24 -13.18
C ALA A 145 27.01 56.93 -13.62
N ALA A 146 27.60 55.81 -13.16
CA ALA A 146 28.94 55.37 -13.55
C ALA A 146 29.02 55.01 -15.04
N ARG A 147 27.97 54.35 -15.60
CA ARG A 147 27.85 54.07 -17.07
C ARG A 147 27.85 55.37 -17.86
N SER A 148 27.06 56.36 -17.43
CA SER A 148 26.95 57.62 -18.12
C SER A 148 28.26 58.42 -18.08
N ALA A 149 28.98 58.36 -16.95
CA ALA A 149 30.29 58.97 -16.83
C ALA A 149 31.31 58.33 -17.76
N TYR A 150 31.42 57.01 -17.75
CA TYR A 150 32.31 56.24 -18.63
C TYR A 150 32.01 56.53 -20.13
N GLN A 151 30.74 56.52 -20.53
CA GLN A 151 30.36 56.84 -21.92
C GLN A 151 30.72 58.26 -22.33
N ARG A 152 30.61 59.23 -21.44
CA ARG A 152 30.99 60.62 -21.67
C ARG A 152 32.50 60.72 -21.81
N ASP A 153 33.26 60.15 -20.87
CA ASP A 153 34.72 60.26 -20.86
C ASP A 153 35.33 59.53 -22.10
N ARG A 154 34.77 58.43 -22.49
CA ARG A 154 35.14 57.70 -23.72
C ARG A 154 34.95 58.55 -24.97
N ARG A 155 33.79 59.24 -25.10
CA ARG A 155 33.56 60.16 -26.25
C ARG A 155 34.52 61.35 -26.27
N LEU A 156 34.84 61.91 -25.10
CA LEU A 156 35.76 63.03 -24.96
C LEU A 156 37.21 62.63 -25.23
N ALA A 157 37.58 61.38 -24.90
CA ALA A 157 38.90 60.84 -25.25
C ALA A 157 39.05 60.60 -26.77
N GLU A 158 37.98 60.17 -27.46
CA GLU A 158 37.96 60.03 -28.91
C GLU A 158 38.19 61.41 -29.60
N GLN A 159 37.83 62.51 -28.91
CA GLN A 159 38.06 63.92 -29.37
C GLN A 159 39.39 64.48 -28.86
N GLY A 160 40.22 63.69 -28.14
CA GLY A 160 41.51 64.14 -27.60
C GLY A 160 41.41 65.05 -26.38
N VAL A 161 40.23 65.18 -25.74
CA VAL A 161 39.98 66.10 -24.61
C VAL A 161 40.31 65.46 -23.25
N VAL A 162 40.21 64.14 -23.11
CA VAL A 162 40.38 63.38 -21.86
C VAL A 162 41.50 62.32 -22.01
N ALA A 163 42.31 62.15 -21.00
CA ALA A 163 43.39 61.18 -20.98
C ALA A 163 42.87 59.73 -20.96
N ARG A 164 43.58 58.79 -21.57
CA ARG A 164 43.22 57.34 -21.56
C ARG A 164 43.09 56.79 -20.14
N GLN A 165 43.92 57.23 -19.21
CA GLN A 165 43.86 56.84 -17.79
C GLN A 165 42.53 57.18 -17.15
N ASP A 166 41.96 58.32 -17.51
CA ASP A 166 40.64 58.72 -16.96
C ASP A 166 39.51 57.84 -17.46
N VAL A 167 39.59 57.46 -18.77
CA VAL A 167 38.64 56.50 -19.35
C VAL A 167 38.74 55.13 -18.69
N GLU A 168 39.98 54.63 -18.45
CA GLU A 168 40.22 53.35 -17.77
C GLU A 168 39.66 53.41 -16.30
N THR A 169 39.89 54.55 -15.62
CA THR A 169 39.37 54.77 -14.26
C THR A 169 37.82 54.80 -14.27
N ALA A 170 37.22 55.49 -15.20
CA ALA A 170 35.78 55.54 -15.33
C ALA A 170 35.17 54.18 -15.71
N HIS A 171 35.88 53.41 -16.55
CA HIS A 171 35.51 52.05 -16.91
C HIS A 171 35.56 51.13 -15.67
N ALA A 172 36.64 51.18 -14.87
CA ALA A 172 36.79 50.37 -13.68
C ALA A 172 35.66 50.71 -12.66
N ARG A 173 35.31 51.99 -12.50
CA ARG A 173 34.19 52.41 -11.64
C ARG A 173 32.82 51.86 -12.16
N TYR A 174 32.59 51.94 -13.46
CA TYR A 174 31.40 51.38 -14.07
C TYR A 174 31.29 49.87 -13.84
N VAL A 175 32.35 49.08 -14.11
CA VAL A 175 32.33 47.64 -13.86
C VAL A 175 32.09 47.30 -12.40
N GLY A 176 32.72 48.08 -11.49
CA GLY A 176 32.50 47.90 -10.04
C GLY A 176 31.05 48.20 -9.61
N ALA A 177 30.48 49.28 -10.13
CA ALA A 177 29.09 49.67 -9.81
C ALA A 177 28.09 48.65 -10.40
N GLU A 178 28.32 48.18 -11.62
CA GLU A 178 27.48 47.10 -12.23
C GLU A 178 27.55 45.79 -11.44
N ALA A 179 28.72 45.43 -10.91
CA ALA A 179 28.83 44.25 -10.04
C ALA A 179 28.06 44.45 -8.72
N ALA A 180 28.12 45.63 -8.12
CA ALA A 180 27.36 45.97 -6.92
C ALA A 180 25.84 45.93 -7.17
N GLU A 181 25.38 46.47 -8.32
CA GLU A 181 23.98 46.40 -8.72
C GLU A 181 23.50 44.95 -8.88
N ARG A 182 24.27 44.10 -9.57
CA ARG A 182 23.92 42.67 -9.70
C ARG A 182 23.79 41.97 -8.34
N ALA A 183 24.70 42.25 -7.43
CA ALA A 183 24.67 41.69 -6.08
C ALA A 183 23.44 42.16 -5.28
N ALA A 184 23.12 43.46 -5.35
CA ALA A 184 21.96 44.03 -4.65
C ALA A 184 20.64 43.50 -5.24
N ARG A 185 20.51 43.40 -6.55
CA ARG A 185 19.35 42.79 -7.24
C ARG A 185 19.18 41.32 -6.88
N ALA A 186 20.27 40.53 -6.84
CA ALA A 186 20.21 39.12 -6.44
C ALA A 186 19.73 38.98 -4.99
N ARG A 187 20.19 39.87 -4.08
CA ARG A 187 19.72 39.88 -2.69
C ARG A 187 18.24 40.21 -2.60
N ALA A 188 17.76 41.22 -3.34
CA ALA A 188 16.34 41.61 -3.37
C ALA A 188 15.47 40.46 -3.94
N ALA A 189 15.91 39.79 -4.99
CA ALA A 189 15.22 38.64 -5.57
C ALA A 189 15.13 37.47 -4.57
N ALA A 190 16.22 37.13 -3.89
CA ALA A 190 16.25 36.08 -2.85
C ALA A 190 15.35 36.40 -1.64
N SER A 191 15.11 37.70 -1.38
CA SER A 191 14.21 38.18 -0.34
C SER A 191 12.74 38.26 -0.76
N GLY A 192 12.35 37.66 -1.89
CA GLY A 192 10.98 37.67 -2.38
C GLY A 192 10.59 38.92 -3.20
N ALA A 193 11.57 39.62 -3.75
CA ALA A 193 11.41 40.82 -4.60
C ALA A 193 10.44 41.86 -4.00
N PRO A 194 10.78 42.43 -2.82
CA PRO A 194 9.90 43.38 -2.15
C PRO A 194 9.70 44.65 -3.00
N ASN A 195 8.53 45.30 -2.83
CA ASN A 195 8.29 46.60 -3.41
C ASN A 195 8.92 47.72 -2.53
N ALA A 196 8.82 48.99 -2.99
CA ALA A 196 9.38 50.14 -2.28
C ALA A 196 8.79 50.39 -0.87
N SER A 197 7.60 49.85 -0.57
CA SER A 197 6.99 49.94 0.77
C SER A 197 7.32 48.72 1.66
N GLY A 198 8.24 47.86 1.26
CA GLY A 198 8.61 46.65 1.99
C GLY A 198 7.56 45.55 1.98
N ARG A 199 6.57 45.63 1.07
CA ARG A 199 5.60 44.54 0.87
C ARG A 199 6.23 43.47 0.01
N LEU A 200 6.08 42.23 0.45
CA LEU A 200 6.49 41.05 -0.30
C LEU A 200 5.38 40.03 -0.32
N SER A 201 5.34 39.25 -1.38
CA SER A 201 4.38 38.14 -1.57
C SER A 201 5.00 36.81 -1.18
N VAL A 202 4.35 36.08 -0.29
CA VAL A 202 4.73 34.72 0.08
C VAL A 202 3.96 33.78 -0.84
N THR A 203 4.68 33.05 -1.72
CA THR A 203 4.11 32.19 -2.77
C THR A 203 4.40 30.71 -2.49
N THR A 204 3.50 29.83 -2.92
CA THR A 204 3.73 28.38 -2.84
C THR A 204 4.60 27.88 -3.99
N PRO A 205 5.61 27.02 -3.74
CA PRO A 205 6.44 26.42 -4.79
C PRO A 205 5.72 25.27 -5.53
N ILE A 206 4.67 24.69 -4.94
CA ILE A 206 3.94 23.55 -5.49
C ILE A 206 2.45 23.84 -5.66
N SER A 207 1.80 23.12 -6.57
CA SER A 207 0.33 23.06 -6.65
C SER A 207 -0.18 22.04 -5.64
N GLY A 208 -1.34 22.26 -5.05
CA GLY A 208 -1.94 21.37 -4.08
C GLY A 208 -3.08 22.01 -3.31
N VAL A 209 -3.29 21.57 -2.09
CA VAL A 209 -4.30 22.08 -1.15
C VAL A 209 -3.59 22.64 0.07
N VAL A 210 -4.02 23.81 0.53
CA VAL A 210 -3.52 24.40 1.79
C VAL A 210 -3.97 23.51 2.95
N THR A 211 -3.01 22.93 3.68
CA THR A 211 -3.29 22.07 4.83
C THR A 211 -3.44 22.88 6.11
N SER A 212 -2.63 23.93 6.27
CA SER A 212 -2.66 24.81 7.44
C SER A 212 -2.21 26.21 7.11
N VAL A 213 -2.69 27.19 7.87
CA VAL A 213 -2.20 28.56 7.92
C VAL A 213 -1.78 28.84 9.35
N LEU A 214 -0.47 29.05 9.57
CA LEU A 214 0.11 29.16 10.90
C LEU A 214 0.17 30.60 11.40
N VAL A 215 0.23 31.59 10.50
CA VAL A 215 0.28 33.00 10.86
C VAL A 215 -0.88 33.73 10.19
N GLY A 216 -1.79 34.24 11.01
CA GLY A 216 -2.94 35.03 10.56
C GLY A 216 -2.62 36.50 10.29
N PRO A 217 -3.57 37.26 9.73
CA PRO A 217 -3.45 38.72 9.53
C PRO A 217 -3.12 39.44 10.85
N GLY A 218 -2.16 40.36 10.82
CA GLY A 218 -1.67 41.10 11.99
C GLY A 218 -0.56 40.37 12.76
N GLY A 219 -0.41 39.04 12.57
CA GLY A 219 0.65 38.24 13.19
C GLY A 219 2.03 38.57 12.61
N PHE A 220 3.07 38.16 13.32
CA PHE A 220 4.47 38.35 12.90
C PHE A 220 5.03 37.00 12.41
N ALA A 221 5.55 36.98 11.20
CA ALA A 221 6.31 35.86 10.65
C ALA A 221 7.81 36.18 10.79
N ALA A 222 8.55 35.33 11.50
CA ALA A 222 10.01 35.45 11.54
C ALA A 222 10.61 35.04 10.19
N GLN A 223 11.83 35.47 9.89
CA GLN A 223 12.57 35.00 8.72
C GLN A 223 12.72 33.46 8.78
N GLY A 224 12.36 32.76 7.72
CA GLY A 224 12.32 31.31 7.69
C GLY A 224 11.14 30.68 8.43
N GLY A 225 10.31 31.50 9.11
CA GLY A 225 9.10 31.01 9.79
C GLY A 225 8.03 30.58 8.79
N VAL A 226 7.43 29.42 9.04
CA VAL A 226 6.37 28.86 8.17
C VAL A 226 5.09 29.67 8.31
N VAL A 227 4.58 30.18 7.21
CA VAL A 227 3.32 30.96 7.13
C VAL A 227 2.15 30.04 6.81
N ALA A 228 2.33 29.10 5.89
CA ALA A 228 1.31 28.15 5.49
C ALA A 228 1.95 26.84 5.01
N GLU A 229 1.20 25.75 5.06
CA GLU A 229 1.60 24.47 4.49
C GLU A 229 0.67 24.11 3.33
N VAL A 230 1.27 23.55 2.28
CA VAL A 230 0.57 23.07 1.09
C VAL A 230 0.97 21.62 0.82
N ALA A 231 0.00 20.78 0.50
CA ALA A 231 0.27 19.38 0.11
C ALA A 231 -0.53 19.01 -1.14
N ASP A 232 0.07 18.19 -1.98
CA ASP A 232 -0.63 17.58 -3.12
C ASP A 232 -1.33 16.29 -2.63
N PRO A 233 -2.67 16.26 -2.58
CA PRO A 233 -3.42 15.12 -2.08
C PRO A 233 -3.37 13.89 -3.00
N ALA A 234 -2.96 14.05 -4.26
CA ALA A 234 -2.82 12.94 -5.21
C ALA A 234 -1.49 12.18 -5.04
N ARG A 235 -0.50 12.81 -4.43
CA ARG A 235 0.85 12.25 -4.25
C ARG A 235 1.08 11.84 -2.81
N VAL A 236 0.64 10.64 -2.49
CA VAL A 236 0.74 10.06 -1.14
C VAL A 236 1.57 8.79 -1.13
N GLU A 237 2.14 8.49 0.00
CA GLU A 237 2.80 7.24 0.33
C GLU A 237 2.21 6.64 1.61
N LEU A 238 2.40 5.34 1.78
CA LEU A 238 2.02 4.62 2.99
C LEU A 238 3.26 4.47 3.85
N VAL A 239 3.20 4.93 5.07
CA VAL A 239 4.29 4.83 6.04
C VAL A 239 3.89 3.85 7.12
N PHE A 240 4.55 2.70 7.15
CA PHE A 240 4.32 1.64 8.13
C PHE A 240 5.46 1.59 9.15
N HIS A 241 5.12 1.21 10.37
CA HIS A 241 6.07 0.97 11.44
C HIS A 241 6.12 -0.53 11.72
N ALA A 242 7.30 -1.11 11.63
CA ALA A 242 7.50 -2.54 11.85
C ALA A 242 8.57 -2.79 12.92
N PRO A 243 8.40 -3.83 13.76
CA PRO A 243 9.49 -4.33 14.59
C PRO A 243 10.68 -4.75 13.72
N PRO A 244 11.94 -4.60 14.19
CA PRO A 244 13.13 -4.90 13.39
C PRO A 244 13.14 -6.31 12.77
N LEU A 245 12.69 -7.32 13.51
CA LEU A 245 12.60 -8.70 13.03
C LEU A 245 11.62 -8.88 11.87
N ALA A 246 10.49 -8.18 11.91
CA ALA A 246 9.51 -8.18 10.83
C ALA A 246 10.03 -7.41 9.61
N ALA A 247 10.65 -6.26 9.85
CA ALA A 247 11.23 -5.42 8.81
C ALA A 247 12.39 -6.09 8.06
N ALA A 248 13.18 -6.94 8.72
CA ALA A 248 14.26 -7.70 8.10
C ALA A 248 13.78 -8.65 6.98
N GLN A 249 12.50 -9.02 7.00
CA GLN A 249 11.87 -9.88 5.99
C GLN A 249 11.27 -9.08 4.83
N VAL A 250 11.26 -7.75 4.90
CA VAL A 250 10.67 -6.86 3.91
C VAL A 250 11.73 -6.41 2.90
N ARG A 251 11.40 -6.49 1.61
CA ARG A 251 12.29 -6.06 0.53
C ARG A 251 11.64 -4.98 -0.33
N VAL A 252 12.46 -4.06 -0.82
CA VAL A 252 12.01 -3.07 -1.81
C VAL A 252 11.54 -3.79 -3.09
N GLY A 253 10.45 -3.32 -3.66
CA GLY A 253 9.78 -3.94 -4.80
C GLY A 253 8.74 -5.00 -4.43
N GLN A 254 8.62 -5.39 -3.18
CA GLN A 254 7.66 -6.36 -2.72
C GLN A 254 6.24 -5.78 -2.72
N SER A 255 5.28 -6.56 -3.23
CA SER A 255 3.87 -6.19 -3.18
C SER A 255 3.30 -6.41 -1.78
N LEU A 256 2.46 -5.50 -1.35
CA LEU A 256 1.71 -5.61 -0.11
C LEU A 256 0.23 -5.28 -0.37
N ARG A 257 -0.67 -5.92 0.35
CA ARG A 257 -2.07 -5.54 0.42
C ARG A 257 -2.26 -4.57 1.58
N ALA A 258 -2.86 -3.43 1.29
CA ALA A 258 -3.19 -2.44 2.29
C ALA A 258 -4.70 -2.33 2.43
N GLN A 259 -5.17 -2.20 3.66
CA GLN A 259 -6.57 -1.96 4.00
C GLN A 259 -6.70 -0.59 4.62
N GLY A 260 -7.56 0.23 4.06
CA GLY A 260 -7.88 1.56 4.54
C GLY A 260 -9.38 1.75 4.75
N PRO A 261 -9.83 2.96 5.10
CA PRO A 261 -11.24 3.25 5.36
C PRO A 261 -12.19 3.00 4.18
N ARG A 262 -11.66 2.93 2.95
CA ARG A 262 -12.44 2.71 1.70
C ARG A 262 -12.36 1.29 1.18
N GLY A 263 -11.66 0.37 1.87
CA GLY A 263 -11.46 -1.00 1.47
C GLY A 263 -10.01 -1.37 1.23
N GLU A 264 -9.79 -2.51 0.58
CA GLU A 264 -8.47 -3.02 0.23
C GLU A 264 -7.93 -2.40 -1.06
N PHE A 265 -6.61 -2.19 -1.08
CA PHE A 265 -5.88 -1.75 -2.26
C PHE A 265 -4.45 -2.29 -2.26
N GLY A 266 -3.85 -2.40 -3.46
CA GLY A 266 -2.48 -2.85 -3.61
C GLY A 266 -1.47 -1.73 -3.38
N ALA A 267 -0.29 -2.08 -2.85
CA ALA A 267 0.84 -1.17 -2.76
C ALA A 267 2.17 -1.92 -2.98
N VAL A 268 3.22 -1.19 -3.31
CA VAL A 268 4.57 -1.72 -3.49
C VAL A 268 5.53 -1.01 -2.53
N VAL A 269 6.34 -1.79 -1.84
CA VAL A 269 7.39 -1.28 -0.95
C VAL A 269 8.43 -0.52 -1.78
N ILE A 270 8.65 0.75 -1.45
CA ILE A 270 9.62 1.63 -2.12
C ILE A 270 10.86 1.91 -1.27
N GLY A 271 10.79 1.63 0.04
CA GLY A 271 11.91 1.87 0.94
C GLY A 271 11.72 1.21 2.29
N VAL A 272 12.85 0.83 2.91
CA VAL A 272 12.92 0.30 4.28
C VAL A 272 14.04 1.06 4.98
N ALA A 273 13.72 1.81 6.03
CA ALA A 273 14.66 2.63 6.78
C ALA A 273 14.74 2.15 8.24
N ALA A 274 15.86 1.57 8.62
CA ALA A 274 16.12 1.18 10.01
C ALA A 274 16.41 2.42 10.88
N GLY A 275 15.90 2.43 12.11
CA GLY A 275 16.23 3.45 13.10
C GLY A 275 15.54 4.81 12.91
N ALA A 276 14.65 4.98 11.94
CA ALA A 276 13.93 6.24 11.73
C ALA A 276 12.74 6.45 12.71
N GLY A 277 12.47 5.50 13.57
CA GLY A 277 11.30 5.47 14.45
C GLY A 277 11.49 6.03 15.86
N GLY A 278 12.51 6.81 16.13
CA GLY A 278 12.75 7.38 17.45
C GLY A 278 13.08 6.31 18.53
N GLU A 279 12.71 6.57 19.78
CA GLU A 279 13.04 5.72 20.94
C GLU A 279 12.51 4.28 20.86
N SER A 280 11.56 3.98 20.01
CA SER A 280 10.97 2.63 19.88
C SER A 280 11.78 1.65 19.02
N GLY A 281 12.87 2.09 18.38
CA GLY A 281 13.68 1.24 17.49
C GLY A 281 12.92 0.66 16.29
N ALA A 282 11.72 1.14 16.01
CA ALA A 282 10.91 0.68 14.91
C ALA A 282 11.55 1.01 13.55
N THR A 283 11.43 0.08 12.61
CA THR A 283 11.82 0.29 11.21
C THR A 283 10.66 0.90 10.45
N VAL A 284 10.93 1.95 9.69
CA VAL A 284 9.95 2.58 8.81
C VAL A 284 9.97 1.89 7.45
N ILE A 285 8.81 1.43 7.00
CA ILE A 285 8.60 0.85 5.68
C ILE A 285 7.72 1.81 4.89
N ARG A 286 8.22 2.27 3.75
CA ARG A 286 7.48 3.14 2.83
C ARG A 286 6.98 2.32 1.66
N ALA A 287 5.71 2.51 1.30
CA ALA A 287 5.10 1.86 0.15
C ALA A 287 4.28 2.85 -0.67
N ARG A 288 4.22 2.63 -1.96
CA ARG A 288 3.43 3.44 -2.91
C ARG A 288 2.17 2.66 -3.31
N PRO A 289 0.99 3.26 -3.27
CA PRO A 289 -0.21 2.67 -3.86
C PRO A 289 0.00 2.43 -5.36
N VAL A 290 -0.35 1.23 -5.86
CA VAL A 290 -0.17 0.87 -7.29
C VAL A 290 -1.43 1.18 -8.08
N GLU A 291 -2.58 0.86 -7.51
CA GLU A 291 -3.88 1.06 -8.14
C GLU A 291 -4.91 1.47 -7.10
N GLY A 292 -5.94 2.14 -7.57
CA GLY A 292 -7.11 2.44 -6.80
C GLY A 292 -7.04 3.75 -6.02
N GLN A 293 -7.99 3.91 -5.18
CA GLN A 293 -8.21 5.13 -4.44
C GLN A 293 -7.43 5.04 -3.12
N ALA A 294 -6.19 5.50 -3.14
CA ALA A 294 -5.48 5.69 -1.89
C ALA A 294 -6.33 6.53 -0.93
N PRO A 295 -6.40 6.17 0.35
CA PRO A 295 -7.06 7.00 1.33
C PRO A 295 -6.39 8.38 1.42
N PRO A 296 -7.11 9.42 1.90
CA PRO A 296 -6.53 10.75 2.05
C PRO A 296 -5.36 10.72 3.04
N ALA A 297 -4.44 11.67 2.89
CA ALA A 297 -3.36 11.89 3.84
C ALA A 297 -3.89 12.01 5.28
N GLY A 298 -3.19 11.42 6.24
CA GLY A 298 -3.60 11.32 7.64
C GLY A 298 -4.45 10.08 7.97
N ALA A 299 -4.99 9.36 6.99
CA ALA A 299 -5.76 8.15 7.24
C ALA A 299 -4.88 7.02 7.79
N SER A 300 -5.41 6.24 8.73
CA SER A 300 -4.77 5.02 9.21
C SER A 300 -4.98 3.88 8.21
N VAL A 301 -3.94 3.08 8.00
CA VAL A 301 -3.97 1.91 7.11
C VAL A 301 -3.32 0.71 7.79
N ALA A 302 -3.82 -0.48 7.48
CA ALA A 302 -3.18 -1.74 7.84
C ALA A 302 -2.60 -2.38 6.58
N GLY A 303 -1.35 -2.82 6.65
CA GLY A 303 -0.69 -3.54 5.58
C GLY A 303 -0.54 -5.02 5.90
N VAL A 304 -0.75 -5.88 4.93
CA VAL A 304 -0.45 -7.32 5.02
C VAL A 304 0.56 -7.64 3.93
N LEU A 305 1.74 -8.02 4.38
CA LEU A 305 2.84 -8.41 3.52
C LEU A 305 3.04 -9.91 3.62
N THR A 306 2.98 -10.60 2.49
CA THR A 306 3.34 -12.02 2.42
C THR A 306 4.85 -12.10 2.29
N THR A 307 5.53 -12.57 3.32
CA THR A 307 6.97 -12.79 3.27
C THR A 307 7.22 -14.16 2.67
N THR A 308 8.04 -14.20 1.62
CA THR A 308 8.66 -15.42 1.19
C THR A 308 9.78 -15.73 2.18
N GLY A 309 9.45 -16.30 3.32
CA GLY A 309 10.46 -16.84 4.23
C GLY A 309 11.21 -17.93 3.47
N ALA A 310 12.53 -17.88 3.49
CA ALA A 310 13.37 -19.01 3.13
C ALA A 310 13.27 -20.08 4.24
N SER A 311 12.08 -20.63 4.43
CA SER A 311 11.97 -21.92 5.11
C SER A 311 11.95 -22.96 3.98
N ASP A 312 12.87 -23.90 4.03
CA ASP A 312 12.82 -25.12 3.21
C ASP A 312 11.57 -25.97 3.53
N GLY A 313 10.61 -25.41 4.29
CA GLY A 313 9.39 -26.05 4.70
C GLY A 313 8.46 -26.34 3.52
N LEU A 314 7.78 -27.47 3.60
CA LEU A 314 6.76 -27.86 2.65
C LEU A 314 5.48 -27.08 2.94
N THR A 315 4.74 -26.71 1.90
CA THR A 315 3.45 -26.02 2.04
C THR A 315 2.39 -26.65 1.16
N VAL A 316 1.18 -26.70 1.69
CA VAL A 316 0.00 -27.19 1.01
C VAL A 316 -1.11 -26.14 1.05
N PRO A 317 -2.08 -26.12 0.11
CA PRO A 317 -3.27 -25.31 0.27
C PRO A 317 -3.96 -25.64 1.60
N THR A 318 -4.46 -24.63 2.29
CA THR A 318 -5.11 -24.82 3.60
C THR A 318 -6.31 -25.78 3.52
N GLU A 319 -7.04 -25.75 2.42
CA GLU A 319 -8.17 -26.65 2.15
C GLU A 319 -7.78 -28.13 1.99
N ALA A 320 -6.51 -28.42 1.67
CA ALA A 320 -5.99 -29.78 1.58
C ALA A 320 -5.84 -30.45 2.96
N VAL A 321 -5.70 -29.64 4.02
CA VAL A 321 -5.53 -30.15 5.38
C VAL A 321 -6.90 -30.45 5.98
N GLN A 322 -7.12 -31.73 6.34
CA GLN A 322 -8.33 -32.19 6.99
C GLN A 322 -8.01 -32.69 8.40
N THR A 323 -8.98 -32.72 9.29
CA THR A 323 -8.82 -33.27 10.65
C THR A 323 -9.59 -34.56 10.75
N MET A 324 -8.92 -35.65 11.07
CA MET A 324 -9.51 -36.97 11.32
C MET A 324 -9.11 -37.41 12.73
N GLU A 325 -10.07 -37.77 13.57
CA GLU A 325 -9.84 -38.25 14.94
C GLU A 325 -8.89 -37.34 15.77
N GLY A 326 -8.96 -36.03 15.54
CA GLY A 326 -8.09 -35.04 16.22
C GLY A 326 -6.70 -34.88 15.60
N THR A 327 -6.37 -35.64 14.56
CA THR A 327 -5.08 -35.56 13.85
C THR A 327 -5.26 -34.83 12.52
N ALA A 328 -4.34 -33.93 12.17
CA ALA A 328 -4.31 -33.30 10.86
C ALA A 328 -3.78 -34.31 9.81
N VAL A 329 -4.50 -34.45 8.70
CA VAL A 329 -4.16 -35.35 7.60
C VAL A 329 -4.23 -34.63 6.25
N VAL A 330 -3.42 -35.10 5.30
CA VAL A 330 -3.47 -34.68 3.90
C VAL A 330 -3.66 -35.95 3.05
N PHE A 331 -4.50 -35.87 2.02
CA PHE A 331 -4.73 -37.00 1.12
C PHE A 331 -3.71 -36.98 -0.02
N VAL A 332 -2.76 -37.91 0.05
CA VAL A 332 -1.70 -38.11 -0.96
C VAL A 332 -2.21 -39.01 -2.07
N GLN A 333 -2.02 -38.61 -3.33
CA GLN A 333 -2.39 -39.40 -4.50
C GLN A 333 -1.48 -40.63 -4.58
N VAL A 334 -2.08 -41.82 -4.66
CA VAL A 334 -1.41 -43.11 -4.88
C VAL A 334 -2.03 -43.80 -6.10
N GLU A 335 -1.46 -44.91 -6.53
CA GLU A 335 -2.02 -45.70 -7.61
C GLU A 335 -3.41 -46.24 -7.21
N GLY A 336 -4.41 -45.83 -7.99
CA GLY A 336 -5.83 -46.21 -7.78
C GLY A 336 -6.60 -45.41 -6.74
N GLY A 337 -6.08 -44.27 -6.23
CA GLY A 337 -6.84 -43.44 -5.28
C GLY A 337 -6.01 -42.46 -4.45
N PHE A 338 -6.43 -42.28 -3.19
CA PHE A 338 -5.79 -41.37 -2.24
C PHE A 338 -5.57 -42.06 -0.90
N ARG A 339 -4.40 -41.84 -0.31
CA ARG A 339 -4.06 -42.29 1.02
C ARG A 339 -4.03 -41.14 2.00
N ALA A 340 -4.69 -41.27 3.14
CA ALA A 340 -4.58 -40.33 4.23
C ALA A 340 -3.21 -40.37 4.86
N ALA A 341 -2.44 -39.31 4.81
CA ALA A 341 -1.13 -39.15 5.44
C ALA A 341 -1.23 -38.21 6.64
N PRO A 342 -0.94 -38.68 7.87
CA PRO A 342 -0.87 -37.82 9.04
C PRO A 342 0.24 -36.79 8.87
N VAL A 343 -0.07 -35.51 9.18
CA VAL A 343 0.87 -34.44 9.04
C VAL A 343 0.94 -33.60 10.32
N LEU A 344 2.11 -33.04 10.58
CA LEU A 344 2.29 -32.02 11.59
C LEU A 344 2.27 -30.64 10.89
N THR A 345 1.24 -29.84 11.16
CA THR A 345 1.08 -28.53 10.57
C THR A 345 1.83 -27.47 11.36
N GLY A 346 2.39 -26.50 10.66
CA GLY A 346 3.02 -25.31 11.20
C GLY A 346 2.14 -24.07 11.00
N ARG A 347 2.77 -22.97 10.55
CA ARG A 347 2.10 -21.69 10.32
C ARG A 347 1.16 -21.76 9.10
N GLN A 348 0.12 -20.94 9.19
CA GLN A 348 -0.84 -20.74 8.10
C GLN A 348 -0.76 -19.31 7.59
N ALA A 349 -0.54 -19.13 6.28
CA ALA A 349 -0.43 -17.81 5.67
C ALA A 349 -0.77 -17.84 4.18
N GLY A 350 -1.44 -16.81 3.67
CA GLY A 350 -1.75 -16.67 2.25
C GLY A 350 -2.54 -17.82 1.64
N GLY A 351 -3.44 -18.45 2.41
CA GLY A 351 -4.23 -19.60 1.96
C GLY A 351 -3.43 -20.91 1.89
N ARG A 352 -2.22 -20.94 2.43
CA ARG A 352 -1.37 -22.14 2.53
C ARG A 352 -1.02 -22.47 3.98
N THR A 353 -0.86 -23.75 4.26
CA THR A 353 -0.44 -24.27 5.57
C THR A 353 0.94 -24.91 5.43
N GLU A 354 1.85 -24.56 6.31
CA GLU A 354 3.19 -25.14 6.40
C GLU A 354 3.07 -26.55 6.97
N ILE A 355 3.80 -27.50 6.39
CA ILE A 355 3.90 -28.88 6.86
C ILE A 355 5.29 -29.09 7.43
N LEU A 356 5.35 -29.34 8.72
CA LEU A 356 6.60 -29.56 9.44
C LEU A 356 7.09 -31.02 9.33
N ARG A 357 6.15 -31.97 9.22
CA ARG A 357 6.44 -33.42 9.07
C ARG A 357 5.27 -34.13 8.40
N GLY A 358 5.56 -35.26 7.74
CA GLY A 358 4.56 -36.17 7.18
C GLY A 358 4.45 -36.17 5.67
N LEU A 359 5.23 -35.31 4.99
CA LEU A 359 5.39 -35.30 3.52
C LEU A 359 6.86 -35.17 3.15
N ASP A 360 7.26 -35.73 2.00
CA ASP A 360 8.62 -35.70 1.45
C ASP A 360 8.84 -34.58 0.44
N GLY A 361 7.77 -34.02 -0.13
CA GLY A 361 7.76 -32.79 -0.96
C GLY A 361 7.70 -33.01 -2.46
N ASP A 362 7.61 -34.23 -2.93
CA ASP A 362 7.42 -34.64 -4.33
C ASP A 362 6.03 -35.23 -4.58
N GLU A 363 5.23 -35.32 -3.52
CA GLU A 363 3.90 -35.90 -3.59
C GLU A 363 2.89 -34.95 -4.27
N ARG A 364 1.89 -35.58 -4.85
CA ARG A 364 0.67 -34.93 -5.32
C ARG A 364 -0.45 -35.15 -4.30
N ILE A 365 -1.16 -34.09 -3.95
CA ILE A 365 -2.17 -34.12 -2.90
C ILE A 365 -3.52 -33.61 -3.40
N ALA A 366 -4.60 -34.07 -2.78
CA ALA A 366 -5.92 -33.48 -2.98
C ALA A 366 -6.00 -32.13 -2.27
N ALA A 367 -6.44 -31.09 -2.99
CA ALA A 367 -6.69 -29.76 -2.45
C ALA A 367 -8.19 -29.50 -2.34
N ALA A 368 -8.81 -28.82 -3.32
CA ALA A 368 -10.25 -28.67 -3.32
C ALA A 368 -10.93 -30.03 -3.37
N GLY A 369 -12.00 -30.20 -2.60
CA GLY A 369 -12.73 -31.47 -2.50
C GLY A 369 -12.10 -32.52 -1.55
N ALA A 370 -10.99 -32.22 -0.87
CA ALA A 370 -10.35 -33.16 0.08
C ALA A 370 -11.32 -33.63 1.20
N PHE A 371 -12.31 -32.82 1.57
CA PHE A 371 -13.31 -33.21 2.56
C PHE A 371 -14.19 -34.38 2.12
N LEU A 372 -14.38 -34.60 0.82
CA LEU A 372 -15.13 -35.74 0.28
C LEU A 372 -14.38 -37.04 0.54
N LEU A 373 -13.05 -37.03 0.42
CA LEU A 373 -12.21 -38.16 0.74
C LEU A 373 -12.28 -38.54 2.22
N LYS A 374 -12.31 -37.55 3.09
CA LYS A 374 -12.52 -37.74 4.53
C LYS A 374 -13.89 -38.40 4.78
N ALA A 375 -14.95 -37.95 4.14
CA ALA A 375 -16.29 -38.51 4.32
C ALA A 375 -16.36 -39.97 3.85
N GLN A 376 -15.70 -40.31 2.74
CA GLN A 376 -15.67 -41.70 2.23
C GLN A 376 -14.86 -42.64 3.14
N LEU A 377 -13.75 -42.16 3.70
CA LEU A 377 -12.93 -42.96 4.61
C LEU A 377 -13.69 -43.25 5.91
N GLY A 378 -14.37 -42.24 6.48
CA GLY A 378 -15.19 -42.42 7.70
C GLY A 378 -16.42 -43.28 7.53
N LEU A 379 -16.95 -43.45 6.29
CA LEU A 379 -18.01 -44.42 5.99
C LEU A 379 -17.48 -45.85 5.90
N GLY A 380 -16.22 -46.06 5.42
CA GLY A 380 -15.60 -47.35 5.34
C GLY A 380 -15.29 -47.96 6.71
N ASP A 381 -14.86 -47.18 7.69
CA ASP A 381 -14.59 -47.63 9.06
C ASP A 381 -15.87 -48.00 9.84
N ALA A 382 -17.00 -47.44 9.48
CA ALA A 382 -18.30 -47.77 10.12
C ALA A 382 -18.88 -49.12 9.70
N ASP A 383 -18.45 -49.68 8.54
CA ASP A 383 -18.97 -50.93 7.98
C ASP A 383 -18.19 -52.17 8.46
N HIS A 384 -17.04 -51.99 9.11
CA HIS A 384 -16.21 -53.06 9.67
C HIS A 384 -16.36 -53.27 11.19
N GLY A 385 -17.29 -52.55 11.83
CA GLY A 385 -17.52 -52.56 13.28
C GLY A 385 -18.72 -53.38 13.76
N HIS A 386 -19.18 -54.43 13.04
CA HIS A 386 -20.23 -55.36 13.52
C HIS A 386 -19.77 -56.81 13.50
#